data_3451fb0bccf3a33891801adb4bef2415
#
_entry.id   3451fb0bccf3a33891801adb4bef2415
#
_cell.length_a   1.000
_cell.length_b   1.000
_cell.length_c   1.000
_cell.angle_alpha   90.00
_cell.angle_beta   90.00
_cell.angle_gamma   90.00
#
_symmetry.space_group_name_H-M   'P 1'
#
loop_
_entity.id
_entity.type
_entity.pdbx_description
1 polymer ?
#
loop_
_entity_poly.entity_id
_entity_poly.type
_entity_poly.pdbx_seq_one_letter_code
_entity_poly.pdbx_strand_id
1 'polypeptide(L)'
;NRNLLVDEHTFTGGSVKLYANYGTSGDASTGIITYISPYTVFDGFSLGYDWVEKSCGYTISSNKKDAYIYASGQLDYYLIIEGGIKLYSEHINLGRTCYLASNYSYYCFSSI
;
A
#
# COMPACT_ATOMS: atom_id res chain seq x y z
N ASN A 1 8.86 0.33 16.33
CA ASN A 1 8.57 0.04 14.92
C ASN A 1 7.26 -0.70 14.79
N ARG A 2 6.41 -0.21 13.92
CA ARG A 2 5.12 -0.83 13.65
C ARG A 2 4.97 -1.03 12.16
N ASN A 3 4.20 -2.04 11.80
CA ASN A 3 3.90 -2.36 10.42
C ASN A 3 2.38 -2.45 10.27
N LEU A 4 1.84 -1.83 9.24
CA LEU A 4 0.41 -1.88 9.03
C LEU A 4 0.08 -2.06 7.55
N LEU A 5 -1.05 -2.68 7.30
CA LEU A 5 -1.61 -2.78 5.96
C LEU A 5 -2.39 -1.50 5.67
N VAL A 6 -1.94 -0.74 4.69
CA VAL A 6 -2.55 0.54 4.34
C VAL A 6 -3.70 0.34 3.36
N ASP A 7 -3.48 -0.42 2.32
CA ASP A 7 -4.45 -0.61 1.25
C ASP A 7 -4.15 -1.89 0.50
N GLU A 8 -5.15 -2.38 -0.23
CA GLU A 8 -4.94 -3.59 -1.00
C GLU A 8 -5.89 -3.61 -2.21
N HIS A 9 -5.41 -4.21 -3.28
CA HIS A 9 -6.19 -4.45 -4.49
C HIS A 9 -6.24 -5.95 -4.73
N THR A 10 -7.44 -6.52 -4.69
CA THR A 10 -7.65 -7.96 -4.85
C THR A 10 -8.11 -8.27 -6.27
N PHE A 11 -7.60 -9.34 -6.82
CA PHE A 11 -8.00 -9.85 -8.13
C PHE A 11 -8.01 -11.37 -8.08
N THR A 12 -8.39 -12.02 -9.19
CA THR A 12 -8.62 -13.46 -9.18
C THR A 12 -7.39 -14.27 -8.77
N GLY A 13 -6.19 -13.85 -9.13
CA GLY A 13 -4.97 -14.60 -8.84
C GLY A 13 -4.29 -14.25 -7.52
N GLY A 14 -4.80 -13.24 -6.80
CA GLY A 14 -4.16 -12.80 -5.57
C GLY A 14 -4.46 -11.36 -5.25
N SER A 15 -3.50 -10.67 -4.64
CA SER A 15 -3.66 -9.26 -4.31
C SER A 15 -2.32 -8.55 -4.30
N VAL A 16 -2.38 -7.23 -4.51
CA VAL A 16 -1.25 -6.33 -4.30
C VAL A 16 -1.55 -5.56 -3.03
N LYS A 17 -0.65 -5.58 -2.09
CA LYS A 17 -0.84 -4.97 -0.77
C LYS A 17 0.18 -3.86 -0.55
N LEU A 18 -0.30 -2.75 -0.04
CA LEU A 18 0.54 -1.64 0.37
C LEU A 18 0.68 -1.67 1.88
N TYR A 19 1.89 -1.86 2.36
CA TYR A 19 2.24 -1.84 3.78
C TYR A 19 3.09 -0.62 4.09
N ALA A 20 3.14 -0.26 5.34
CA ALA A 20 4.07 0.75 5.80
C ALA A 20 4.62 0.38 7.17
N ASN A 21 5.93 0.47 7.29
CA ASN A 21 6.58 0.51 8.60
C ASN A 21 6.59 1.95 9.04
N TYR A 22 6.33 2.21 10.30
CA TYR A 22 6.32 3.57 10.80
C TYR A 22 6.71 3.61 12.27
N GLY A 23 7.12 4.78 12.70
CA GLY A 23 7.42 5.04 14.10
C GLY A 23 6.76 6.31 14.57
N THR A 24 6.46 6.35 15.87
CA THR A 24 5.89 7.52 16.51
C THR A 24 6.64 7.81 17.79
N SER A 25 6.51 9.03 18.28
CA SER A 25 7.03 9.41 19.59
C SER A 25 5.99 10.24 20.31
N GLY A 26 6.06 10.26 21.65
CA GLY A 26 5.09 10.96 22.48
C GLY A 26 4.01 10.03 22.99
N ASP A 27 3.07 10.58 23.76
CA ASP A 27 1.94 9.81 24.28
C ASP A 27 0.71 9.98 23.40
N ALA A 28 -0.45 9.54 23.88
CA ALA A 28 -1.69 9.59 23.10
C ALA A 28 -2.10 11.01 22.73
N SER A 29 -1.71 12.01 23.50
CA SER A 29 -2.10 13.40 23.24
C SER A 29 -1.02 14.18 22.47
N THR A 30 0.25 13.80 22.63
CA THR A 30 1.38 14.52 22.04
C THR A 30 2.09 13.73 20.96
N GLY A 31 1.57 12.55 20.59
CA GLY A 31 2.21 11.69 19.62
C GLY A 31 2.38 12.34 18.26
N ILE A 32 3.50 12.09 17.65
CA ILE A 32 3.80 12.51 16.29
C ILE A 32 4.46 11.39 15.53
N ILE A 33 4.30 11.40 14.23
CA ILE A 33 4.94 10.45 13.34
C ILE A 33 6.41 10.85 13.19
N THR A 34 7.32 9.91 13.38
CA THR A 34 8.76 10.18 13.25
C THR A 34 9.33 9.67 11.93
N TYR A 35 8.75 8.62 11.36
CA TYR A 35 9.16 8.14 10.04
C TYR A 35 8.08 7.24 9.46
N ILE A 36 8.11 7.09 8.14
CA ILE A 36 7.26 6.15 7.41
C ILE A 36 8.12 5.50 6.33
N SER A 37 7.99 4.18 6.21
CA SER A 37 8.67 3.43 5.16
C SER A 37 7.65 2.51 4.47
N PRO A 38 7.06 2.96 3.36
CA PRO A 38 6.06 2.17 2.65
C PRO A 38 6.68 1.17 1.69
N TYR A 39 5.96 0.10 1.43
CA TYR A 39 6.38 -0.89 0.44
C TYR A 39 5.17 -1.68 -0.04
N THR A 40 5.28 -2.29 -1.22
CA THR A 40 4.23 -3.13 -1.75
C THR A 40 4.67 -4.58 -1.80
N VAL A 41 3.69 -5.47 -1.71
CA VAL A 41 3.90 -6.91 -1.76
C VAL A 41 2.84 -7.51 -2.67
N PHE A 42 3.27 -8.41 -3.55
CA PHE A 42 2.35 -9.25 -4.30
C PHE A 42 2.11 -10.52 -3.49
N ASP A 43 0.85 -10.82 -3.24
CA ASP A 43 0.45 -12.00 -2.46
C ASP A 43 -0.52 -12.83 -3.30
N GLY A 44 -0.17 -14.08 -3.58
CA GLY A 44 -0.99 -14.97 -4.38
C GLY A 44 -0.17 -15.84 -5.30
N PHE A 45 -0.78 -16.30 -6.39
CA PHE A 45 -0.07 -17.11 -7.39
C PHE A 45 0.84 -16.21 -8.21
N SER A 46 2.14 -16.47 -8.12
CA SER A 46 3.12 -15.71 -8.88
C SER A 46 3.23 -16.17 -10.34
N LEU A 47 2.78 -17.40 -10.62
CA LEU A 47 2.87 -17.93 -11.97
C LEU A 47 1.90 -17.20 -12.90
N GLY A 48 2.43 -16.57 -13.93
CA GLY A 48 1.64 -15.83 -14.89
C GLY A 48 1.33 -14.40 -14.50
N TYR A 49 1.76 -13.96 -13.32
CA TYR A 49 1.59 -12.59 -12.84
C TYR A 49 2.93 -11.96 -12.55
N ASP A 50 3.06 -10.69 -12.87
CA ASP A 50 4.27 -9.92 -12.58
C ASP A 50 3.88 -8.54 -12.07
N TRP A 51 4.25 -8.23 -10.84
CA TRP A 51 3.98 -6.93 -10.24
C TRP A 51 5.23 -6.07 -10.31
N VAL A 52 5.10 -4.90 -10.91
CA VAL A 52 6.18 -3.93 -11.01
C VAL A 52 5.76 -2.65 -10.31
N GLU A 53 6.35 -2.37 -9.15
CA GLU A 53 6.10 -1.13 -8.42
C GLU A 53 6.74 0.02 -9.17
N LYS A 54 5.96 1.06 -9.46
CA LYS A 54 6.45 2.25 -10.19
C LYS A 54 6.72 3.40 -9.25
N SER A 55 5.90 3.58 -8.23
CA SER A 55 6.10 4.62 -7.23
C SER A 55 5.55 4.15 -5.90
N CYS A 56 6.12 4.68 -4.82
CA CYS A 56 5.68 4.36 -3.48
C CYS A 56 6.17 5.50 -2.59
N GLY A 57 5.25 6.09 -1.83
CA GLY A 57 5.64 7.24 -1.04
C GLY A 57 4.60 7.63 -0.02
N TYR A 58 4.81 8.79 0.57
CA TYR A 58 3.93 9.29 1.62
C TYR A 58 4.03 10.80 1.71
N THR A 59 3.01 11.39 2.32
CA THR A 59 3.00 12.80 2.68
C THR A 59 2.50 12.92 4.11
N ILE A 60 3.31 13.47 5.00
CA ILE A 60 2.94 13.65 6.39
C ILE A 60 2.29 15.01 6.55
N SER A 61 1.18 15.07 7.30
CA SER A 61 0.47 16.33 7.56
C SER A 61 1.35 17.29 8.37
N SER A 62 0.98 18.56 8.36
CA SER A 62 1.75 19.59 9.07
C SER A 62 1.79 19.37 10.58
N ASN A 63 0.75 18.77 11.15
CA ASN A 63 0.71 18.46 12.59
C ASN A 63 1.35 17.11 12.91
N LYS A 64 1.82 16.38 11.91
CA LYS A 64 2.51 15.08 12.03
C LYS A 64 1.69 14.01 12.71
N LYS A 65 0.38 14.09 12.60
CA LYS A 65 -0.52 13.11 13.22
C LYS A 65 -1.10 12.14 12.23
N ASP A 66 -1.19 12.51 10.96
CA ASP A 66 -1.69 11.65 9.92
C ASP A 66 -0.82 11.77 8.67
N ALA A 67 -0.95 10.81 7.80
CA ALA A 67 -0.18 10.77 6.57
C ALA A 67 -0.98 10.11 5.47
N TYR A 68 -0.80 10.60 4.26
CA TYR A 68 -1.30 9.92 3.07
C TYR A 68 -0.18 9.02 2.55
N ILE A 69 -0.46 7.72 2.46
CA ILE A 69 0.51 6.71 2.02
C ILE A 69 -0.02 6.12 0.73
N TYR A 70 0.83 6.05 -0.29
CA TYR A 70 0.39 5.67 -1.62
C TYR A 70 1.43 4.82 -2.34
N ALA A 71 0.96 4.09 -3.34
CA ALA A 71 1.81 3.36 -4.26
C ALA A 71 1.10 3.21 -5.58
N SER A 72 1.87 3.07 -6.65
CA SER A 72 1.33 2.74 -7.95
C SER A 72 2.25 1.76 -8.65
N GLY A 73 1.70 1.01 -9.57
CA GLY A 73 2.48 0.07 -10.33
C GLY A 73 1.69 -0.53 -11.45
N GLN A 74 2.28 -1.55 -12.04
CA GLN A 74 1.72 -2.24 -13.18
C GLN A 74 1.70 -3.74 -12.89
N LEU A 75 0.56 -4.35 -13.08
CA LEU A 75 0.39 -5.78 -12.98
C LEU A 75 0.29 -6.34 -14.39
N ASP A 76 1.27 -7.14 -14.76
CA ASP A 76 1.27 -7.84 -16.04
C ASP A 76 0.84 -9.28 -15.82
N TYR A 77 -0.02 -9.78 -16.67
CA TYR A 77 -0.44 -11.16 -16.61
C TYR A 77 -0.88 -11.64 -17.97
N TYR A 78 -0.93 -12.95 -18.16
CA TYR A 78 -1.41 -13.50 -19.40
C TYR A 78 -2.51 -14.51 -19.14
N LEU A 79 -3.39 -14.61 -20.11
CA LEU A 79 -4.49 -15.57 -20.10
C LEU A 79 -4.37 -16.48 -21.31
N ILE A 80 -4.69 -17.76 -21.11
CA ILE A 80 -4.79 -18.72 -22.17
C ILE A 80 -6.20 -18.59 -22.73
N ILE A 81 -6.29 -18.22 -24.00
CA ILE A 81 -7.56 -18.03 -24.69
C ILE A 81 -7.58 -18.90 -25.93
N GLU A 82 -8.74 -19.01 -26.55
CA GLU A 82 -8.85 -19.69 -27.82
C GLU A 82 -7.96 -18.97 -28.84
N GLY A 83 -7.05 -19.70 -29.45
CA GLY A 83 -6.09 -19.13 -30.37
C GLY A 83 -4.74 -18.80 -29.81
N GLY A 84 -4.52 -18.99 -28.50
CA GLY A 84 -3.21 -18.80 -27.92
C GLY A 84 -3.19 -18.13 -26.57
N ILE A 85 -2.18 -17.31 -26.35
CA ILE A 85 -1.94 -16.60 -25.09
C ILE A 85 -2.09 -15.11 -25.34
N LYS A 86 -2.83 -14.43 -24.47
CA LYS A 86 -2.97 -12.98 -24.54
C LYS A 86 -2.37 -12.34 -23.30
N LEU A 87 -1.51 -11.35 -23.50
CA LEU A 87 -0.87 -10.61 -22.43
C LEU A 87 -1.72 -9.37 -22.09
N TYR A 88 -1.87 -9.14 -20.81
CA TYR A 88 -2.59 -7.99 -20.28
C TYR A 88 -1.70 -7.20 -19.34
N SER A 89 -1.92 -5.90 -19.30
CA SER A 89 -1.26 -5.00 -18.35
C SER A 89 -2.32 -4.12 -17.70
N GLU A 90 -2.22 -3.97 -16.40
CA GLU A 90 -3.19 -3.21 -15.63
C GLU A 90 -2.47 -2.26 -14.69
N HIS A 91 -2.89 -1.01 -14.71
CA HIS A 91 -2.36 0.00 -13.80
C HIS A 91 -3.10 -0.10 -12.48
N ILE A 92 -2.36 -0.16 -11.38
CA ILE A 92 -2.94 -0.26 -10.05
C ILE A 92 -2.43 0.89 -9.21
N ASN A 93 -3.37 1.60 -8.59
CA ASN A 93 -3.07 2.70 -7.66
C ASN A 93 -3.65 2.34 -6.31
N LEU A 94 -2.83 2.49 -5.28
CA LEU A 94 -3.22 2.27 -3.89
C LEU A 94 -2.92 3.52 -3.10
N GLY A 95 -3.73 3.78 -2.09
CA GLY A 95 -3.46 4.92 -1.23
C GLY A 95 -4.57 5.13 -0.22
N ARG A 96 -4.16 5.51 0.98
CA ARG A 96 -5.10 5.87 2.05
C ARG A 96 -4.45 6.88 2.96
N THR A 97 -5.30 7.67 3.62
CA THR A 97 -4.86 8.53 4.70
C THR A 97 -4.91 7.71 5.99
N CYS A 98 -3.81 7.74 6.74
CA CYS A 98 -3.68 6.95 7.95
C CYS A 98 -3.39 7.87 9.14
N TYR A 99 -4.12 7.67 10.21
CA TYR A 99 -3.89 8.35 11.48
C TYR A 99 -2.99 7.47 12.33
N LEU A 100 -1.79 7.96 12.63
CA LEU A 100 -0.75 7.15 13.25
C LEU A 100 -0.20 7.81 14.53
N ALA A 101 -0.86 8.85 15.00
CA ALA A 101 -0.31 9.71 16.05
C ALA A 101 -0.10 9.04 17.41
N SER A 102 -0.77 7.93 17.67
CA SER A 102 -0.70 7.27 18.96
C SER A 102 0.10 5.97 18.87
N ASN A 103 0.88 5.67 19.93
CA ASN A 103 1.56 4.38 20.01
C ASN A 103 0.58 3.24 20.30
N TYR A 104 -0.67 3.55 20.64
CA TYR A 104 -1.63 2.54 21.06
C TYR A 104 -2.70 2.23 20.03
N SER A 105 -2.94 3.13 19.09
CA SER A 105 -3.93 2.90 18.07
C SER A 105 -3.55 3.61 16.77
N TYR A 106 -3.98 3.00 15.68
CA TYR A 106 -3.84 3.58 14.36
C TYR A 106 -5.02 3.13 13.51
N TYR A 107 -5.30 3.87 12.47
CA TYR A 107 -6.28 3.46 11.49
C TYR A 107 -6.04 4.20 10.18
N CYS A 108 -6.48 3.59 9.09
CA CYS A 108 -6.43 4.19 7.78
C CYS A 108 -7.83 4.28 7.22
N PHE A 109 -8.11 5.33 6.48
CA PHE A 109 -9.41 5.53 5.90
C PHE A 109 -9.27 6.01 4.47
N SER A 110 -10.28 5.70 3.66
CA SER A 110 -10.28 6.07 2.26
C SER A 110 -10.31 7.58 2.14
N SER A 111 -9.38 8.14 1.35
CA SER A 111 -9.41 9.56 1.06
C SER A 111 -10.30 9.77 -0.16
N ILE A 112 -11.47 10.30 0.08
CA ILE A 112 -12.40 10.60 -1.00
C ILE A 112 -12.50 12.10 -1.16
#